data_262cde7ddab7f5f636bbd0d0d8b7eefe
#
_entry.id   262cde7ddab7f5f636bbd0d0d8b7eefe
#
_cell.length_a   1.000
_cell.length_b   1.000
_cell.length_c   1.000
_cell.angle_alpha   90.00
_cell.angle_beta   90.00
_cell.angle_gamma   90.00
#
_symmetry.space_group_name_H-M   'P 1'
#
loop_
_entity.id
_entity.type
_entity.pdbx_description
1 polymer ?
#
loop_
_entity_poly.entity_id
_entity_poly.type
_entity_poly.pdbx_seq_one_letter_code
_entity_poly.pdbx_strand_id
1 'polypeptide(L)'
;LTIVGWLVFDMTNSPAWLGVVGASRAAPMIVLPFFGGVIADRMDRRLLLWITQSGQALLSLTLALLVALDLVLVWHIIVVMCLGAVVEAVDQPTRQAIVPSLVPRIDLRKAIALHAVVFSGGALVGPAIAGLLAPAVGLATVLFINVASFVPVFIALPLLHLPRFEPRQHEPILKSVRDGLRFAFTRELIIVVILVSAVSSLFGRSYQLLAPVFAREVLLTDITGLGWLASAPGLGAVLGAFAIASARWLPANGRLAGFSVAGYLLALVGFAISNNFGLSILLLVLVGLLNTVFSATVRT
;
A
#
# COMPACT_ATOMS: atom_id res chain seq x y z
N LEU A 1 -7.04 5.46 2.72
CA LEU A 1 -7.04 5.90 1.32
C LEU A 1 -8.44 5.91 0.73
N THR A 2 -9.21 4.85 0.84
CA THR A 2 -10.56 4.72 0.29
C THR A 2 -11.48 5.85 0.74
N ILE A 3 -11.56 6.11 2.06
CA ILE A 3 -12.35 7.20 2.63
C ILE A 3 -11.84 8.57 2.18
N VAL A 4 -10.53 8.77 2.13
CA VAL A 4 -9.93 10.04 1.70
C VAL A 4 -10.27 10.33 0.24
N GLY A 5 -10.19 9.32 -0.62
CA GLY A 5 -10.60 9.45 -2.02
C GLY A 5 -12.08 9.81 -2.16
N TRP A 6 -12.96 9.15 -1.39
CA TRP A 6 -14.39 9.48 -1.35
C TRP A 6 -14.62 10.92 -0.89
N LEU A 7 -13.98 11.32 0.21
CA LEU A 7 -14.11 12.66 0.78
C LEU A 7 -13.67 13.75 -0.21
N VAL A 8 -12.54 13.58 -0.89
CA VAL A 8 -12.06 14.53 -1.91
C VAL A 8 -13.05 14.61 -3.06
N PHE A 9 -13.56 13.49 -3.53
CA PHE A 9 -14.52 13.48 -4.62
C PHE A 9 -15.86 14.09 -4.22
N ASP A 10 -16.33 13.83 -3.01
CA ASP A 10 -17.56 14.39 -2.46
C ASP A 10 -17.48 15.92 -2.29
N MET A 11 -16.33 16.44 -1.87
CA MET A 11 -16.09 17.89 -1.72
C MET A 11 -15.94 18.63 -3.05
N THR A 12 -15.39 17.97 -4.08
CA THR A 12 -14.96 18.68 -5.30
C THR A 12 -15.78 18.33 -6.54
N ASN A 13 -16.47 17.20 -6.52
CA ASN A 13 -17.10 16.58 -7.70
C ASN A 13 -16.19 16.54 -8.95
N SER A 14 -14.88 16.44 -8.74
CA SER A 14 -13.89 16.53 -9.81
C SER A 14 -12.86 15.42 -9.73
N PRO A 15 -12.77 14.54 -10.75
CA PRO A 15 -11.71 13.51 -10.84
C PRO A 15 -10.29 14.09 -10.85
N ALA A 16 -10.13 15.35 -11.34
CA ALA A 16 -8.83 16.01 -11.40
C ALA A 16 -8.22 16.20 -10.00
N TRP A 17 -9.02 16.51 -8.98
CA TRP A 17 -8.54 16.65 -7.61
C TRP A 17 -8.07 15.34 -7.01
N LEU A 18 -8.66 14.22 -7.38
CA LEU A 18 -8.14 12.90 -7.02
C LEU A 18 -6.75 12.67 -7.63
N GLY A 19 -6.56 13.10 -8.88
CA GLY A 19 -5.25 13.09 -9.52
C GLY A 19 -4.20 13.92 -8.77
N VAL A 20 -4.55 15.13 -8.33
CA VAL A 20 -3.66 16.00 -7.54
C VAL A 20 -3.30 15.35 -6.20
N VAL A 21 -4.29 14.82 -5.46
CA VAL A 21 -4.07 14.11 -4.19
C VAL A 21 -3.21 12.86 -4.41
N GLY A 22 -3.47 12.11 -5.48
CA GLY A 22 -2.65 10.95 -5.85
C GLY A 22 -1.21 11.34 -6.18
N ALA A 23 -1.00 12.41 -6.96
CA ALA A 23 0.32 12.92 -7.30
C ALA A 23 1.09 13.42 -6.08
N SER A 24 0.42 14.12 -5.15
CA SER A 24 1.03 14.60 -3.91
C SER A 24 1.58 13.46 -3.04
N ARG A 25 0.94 12.30 -3.07
CA ARG A 25 1.43 11.10 -2.41
C ARG A 25 2.50 10.37 -3.22
N ALA A 26 2.34 10.30 -4.54
CA ALA A 26 3.24 9.56 -5.41
C ALA A 26 4.64 10.22 -5.48
N ALA A 27 4.72 11.54 -5.50
CA ALA A 27 5.98 12.27 -5.61
C ALA A 27 6.99 11.91 -4.50
N PRO A 28 6.63 11.96 -3.19
CA PRO A 28 7.54 11.50 -2.13
C PRO A 28 7.87 10.01 -2.24
N MET A 29 6.89 9.16 -2.60
CA MET A 29 7.07 7.71 -2.67
C MET A 29 7.98 7.26 -3.83
N ILE A 30 8.22 8.08 -4.83
CA ILE A 30 9.19 7.80 -5.90
C ILE A 30 10.61 8.12 -5.45
N VAL A 31 10.80 9.23 -4.74
CA VAL A 31 12.14 9.76 -4.43
C VAL A 31 12.67 9.26 -3.08
N LEU A 32 11.83 9.30 -2.06
CA LEU A 32 12.27 9.10 -0.67
C LEU A 32 12.61 7.66 -0.27
N PRO A 33 12.09 6.57 -0.87
CA PRO A 33 12.49 5.22 -0.49
C PRO A 33 13.98 4.94 -0.66
N PHE A 34 14.64 5.61 -1.62
CA PHE A 34 16.09 5.52 -1.78
C PHE A 34 16.85 6.03 -0.54
N PHE A 35 16.32 7.08 0.09
CA PHE A 35 16.87 7.63 1.34
C PHE A 35 16.37 6.87 2.56
N GLY A 36 15.11 6.43 2.54
CA GLY A 36 14.47 5.69 3.64
C GLY A 36 15.19 4.39 3.99
N GLY A 37 15.66 3.64 2.99
CA GLY A 37 16.47 2.45 3.20
C GLY A 37 17.78 2.76 3.91
N VAL A 38 18.49 3.80 3.46
CA VAL A 38 19.76 4.21 4.09
C VAL A 38 19.54 4.74 5.52
N ILE A 39 18.43 5.43 5.78
CA ILE A 39 18.06 5.89 7.13
C ILE A 39 17.76 4.69 8.03
N ALA A 40 17.00 3.70 7.53
CA ALA A 40 16.65 2.50 8.27
C ALA A 40 17.87 1.63 8.64
N ASP A 41 18.97 1.72 7.87
CA ASP A 41 20.22 1.02 8.15
C ASP A 41 21.12 1.77 9.17
N ARG A 42 20.88 3.07 9.37
CA ARG A 42 21.72 3.95 10.20
C ARG A 42 21.15 4.31 11.56
N MET A 43 19.86 4.16 11.73
CA MET A 43 19.15 4.50 12.96
C MET A 43 18.66 3.24 13.68
N ASP A 44 18.48 3.36 14.98
CA ASP A 44 17.78 2.33 15.74
C ASP A 44 16.37 2.12 15.17
N ARG A 45 16.11 0.90 14.68
CA ARG A 45 14.87 0.54 14.02
C ARG A 45 13.64 0.71 14.91
N ARG A 46 13.79 0.51 16.21
CA ARG A 46 12.72 0.72 17.18
C ARG A 46 12.40 2.20 17.34
N LEU A 47 13.42 3.05 17.48
CA LEU A 47 13.24 4.50 17.52
C LEU A 47 12.61 5.01 16.24
N LEU A 48 13.05 4.49 15.10
CA LEU A 48 12.54 4.87 13.80
C LEU A 48 11.05 4.51 13.65
N LEU A 49 10.64 3.31 14.12
CA LEU A 49 9.22 2.94 14.16
C LEU A 49 8.41 3.84 15.11
N TRP A 50 8.96 4.22 16.27
CA TRP A 50 8.28 5.17 17.14
C TRP A 50 8.01 6.50 16.43
N ILE A 51 9.01 7.06 15.76
CA ILE A 51 8.89 8.33 15.02
C ILE A 51 7.87 8.19 13.89
N THR A 52 8.00 7.15 13.06
CA THR A 52 7.12 6.98 11.89
C THR A 52 5.67 6.68 12.29
N GLN A 53 5.44 5.84 13.30
CA GLN A 53 4.09 5.53 13.77
C GLN A 53 3.43 6.71 14.48
N SER A 54 4.19 7.47 15.28
CA SER A 54 3.68 8.71 15.90
C SER A 54 3.33 9.75 14.84
N GLY A 55 4.18 9.90 13.82
CA GLY A 55 3.89 10.78 12.68
C GLY A 55 2.63 10.39 11.93
N GLN A 56 2.45 9.11 11.60
CA GLN A 56 1.25 8.61 10.94
C GLN A 56 -0.01 8.77 11.81
N ALA A 57 0.08 8.47 13.12
CA ALA A 57 -1.03 8.64 14.05
C ALA A 57 -1.44 10.11 14.17
N LEU A 58 -0.46 11.03 14.27
CA LEU A 58 -0.71 12.46 14.35
C LEU A 58 -1.37 13.00 13.08
N LEU A 59 -0.89 12.62 11.90
CA LEU A 59 -1.49 13.01 10.62
C LEU A 59 -2.91 12.47 10.48
N SER A 60 -3.14 11.21 10.88
CA SER A 60 -4.47 10.61 10.90
C SER A 60 -5.41 11.32 11.87
N LEU A 61 -4.92 11.68 13.07
CA LEU A 61 -5.68 12.44 14.06
C LEU A 61 -6.02 13.83 13.55
N THR A 62 -5.06 14.53 12.95
CA THR A 62 -5.29 15.85 12.35
C THR A 62 -6.41 15.79 11.31
N LEU A 63 -6.37 14.81 10.42
CA LEU A 63 -7.41 14.64 9.41
C LEU A 63 -8.78 14.31 10.05
N ALA A 64 -8.81 13.42 11.05
CA ALA A 64 -10.04 13.05 11.75
C ALA A 64 -10.68 14.25 12.45
N LEU A 65 -9.87 15.10 13.11
CA LEU A 65 -10.33 16.32 13.77
C LEU A 65 -10.84 17.35 12.77
N LEU A 66 -10.13 17.58 11.65
CA LEU A 66 -10.57 18.51 10.62
C LEU A 66 -11.92 18.09 10.02
N VAL A 67 -12.12 16.79 9.80
CA VAL A 67 -13.40 16.27 9.29
C VAL A 67 -14.49 16.36 10.36
N ALA A 68 -14.19 16.06 11.63
CA ALA A 68 -15.16 16.11 12.72
C ALA A 68 -15.65 17.54 13.04
N LEU A 69 -14.79 18.54 12.78
CA LEU A 69 -15.09 19.97 13.00
C LEU A 69 -15.62 20.67 11.74
N ASP A 70 -15.84 19.94 10.64
CA ASP A 70 -16.23 20.49 9.33
C ASP A 70 -15.28 21.57 8.78
N LEU A 71 -14.01 21.52 9.21
CA LEU A 71 -12.95 22.48 8.79
C LEU A 71 -12.06 21.90 7.68
N VAL A 72 -12.36 20.71 7.18
CA VAL A 72 -11.54 20.06 6.16
C VAL A 72 -11.63 20.82 4.84
N LEU A 73 -10.46 21.09 4.25
CA LEU A 73 -10.30 21.64 2.90
C LEU A 73 -9.42 20.69 2.09
N VAL A 74 -9.54 20.70 0.77
CA VAL A 74 -8.78 19.80 -0.12
C VAL A 74 -7.27 19.94 0.06
N TRP A 75 -6.78 21.16 0.30
CA TRP A 75 -5.35 21.38 0.53
C TRP A 75 -4.85 20.75 1.85
N HIS A 76 -5.68 20.67 2.91
CA HIS A 76 -5.34 19.93 4.13
C HIS A 76 -5.10 18.45 3.81
N ILE A 77 -5.96 17.87 2.97
CA ILE A 77 -5.83 16.47 2.54
C ILE A 77 -4.55 16.29 1.73
N ILE A 78 -4.24 17.20 0.81
CA ILE A 78 -3.00 17.15 0.01
C ILE A 78 -1.77 17.15 0.92
N VAL A 79 -1.72 18.06 1.91
CA VAL A 79 -0.60 18.15 2.86
C VAL A 79 -0.47 16.87 3.69
N VAL A 80 -1.59 16.38 4.27
CA VAL A 80 -1.60 15.14 5.07
C VAL A 80 -1.15 13.94 4.23
N MET A 81 -1.62 13.83 2.98
CA MET A 81 -1.23 12.73 2.08
C MET A 81 0.24 12.81 1.69
N CYS A 82 0.76 14.00 1.42
CA CYS A 82 2.17 14.22 1.10
C CYS A 82 3.07 13.87 2.30
N LEU A 83 2.78 14.44 3.47
CA LEU A 83 3.55 14.15 4.70
C LEU A 83 3.44 12.69 5.12
N GLY A 84 2.25 12.09 4.99
CA GLY A 84 2.04 10.65 5.23
C GLY A 84 2.89 9.78 4.32
N ALA A 85 3.04 10.15 3.04
CA ALA A 85 3.90 9.45 2.10
C ALA A 85 5.39 9.60 2.44
N VAL A 86 5.83 10.77 2.93
CA VAL A 86 7.20 10.97 3.45
C VAL A 86 7.49 10.00 4.60
N VAL A 87 6.59 9.93 5.57
CA VAL A 87 6.73 9.03 6.71
C VAL A 87 6.70 7.56 6.27
N GLU A 88 5.79 7.19 5.37
CA GLU A 88 5.66 5.83 4.84
C GLU A 88 6.90 5.37 4.07
N ALA A 89 7.57 6.28 3.35
CA ALA A 89 8.80 5.98 2.61
C ALA A 89 9.97 5.51 3.51
N VAL A 90 9.94 5.89 4.79
CA VAL A 90 10.90 5.43 5.81
C VAL A 90 10.34 4.24 6.59
N ASP A 91 9.05 4.24 6.91
CA ASP A 91 8.38 3.19 7.69
C ASP A 91 8.43 1.82 7.00
N GLN A 92 8.13 1.79 5.71
CA GLN A 92 8.07 0.54 4.94
C GLN A 92 9.40 -0.25 4.93
N PRO A 93 10.56 0.33 4.56
CA PRO A 93 11.83 -0.40 4.60
C PRO A 93 12.22 -0.78 6.03
N THR A 94 11.91 0.07 7.03
CA THR A 94 12.18 -0.22 8.43
C THR A 94 11.43 -1.47 8.90
N ARG A 95 10.14 -1.60 8.61
CA ARG A 95 9.33 -2.79 8.94
C ARG A 95 9.86 -4.03 8.23
N GLN A 96 10.22 -3.93 6.96
CA GLN A 96 10.76 -5.07 6.20
C GLN A 96 12.11 -5.54 6.77
N ALA A 97 12.94 -4.60 7.24
CA ALA A 97 14.24 -4.90 7.85
C ALA A 97 14.14 -5.55 9.24
N ILE A 98 13.00 -5.36 9.95
CA ILE A 98 12.78 -5.92 11.28
C ILE A 98 12.37 -7.39 11.22
N VAL A 99 11.55 -7.81 10.25
CA VAL A 99 11.02 -9.17 10.16
C VAL A 99 12.12 -10.25 10.26
N PRO A 100 13.26 -10.15 9.53
CA PRO A 100 14.33 -11.13 9.65
C PRO A 100 15.04 -11.14 11.02
N SER A 101 14.96 -10.04 11.80
CA SER A 101 15.60 -9.95 13.10
C SER A 101 14.73 -10.46 14.26
N LEU A 102 13.45 -10.70 14.02
CA LEU A 102 12.51 -11.18 15.03
C LEU A 102 12.42 -12.70 15.12
N VAL A 103 12.91 -13.43 14.11
CA VAL A 103 12.75 -14.89 14.04
C VAL A 103 14.07 -15.57 13.69
N PRO A 104 14.30 -16.83 14.16
CA PRO A 104 15.41 -17.64 13.72
C PRO A 104 15.38 -17.86 12.19
N ARG A 105 16.54 -18.06 11.57
CA ARG A 105 16.65 -18.25 10.11
C ARG A 105 15.78 -19.39 9.57
N ILE A 106 15.54 -20.44 10.36
CA ILE A 106 14.72 -21.59 9.99
C ILE A 106 13.22 -21.21 9.80
N ASP A 107 12.74 -20.21 10.54
CA ASP A 107 11.35 -19.75 10.49
C ASP A 107 11.14 -18.50 9.64
N LEU A 108 12.21 -17.96 9.03
CA LEU A 108 12.14 -16.73 8.24
C LEU A 108 11.12 -16.81 7.10
N ARG A 109 11.05 -17.93 6.40
CA ARG A 109 10.06 -18.13 5.32
C ARG A 109 8.63 -18.06 5.84
N LYS A 110 8.35 -18.64 7.02
CA LYS A 110 7.03 -18.61 7.67
C LYS A 110 6.68 -17.19 8.11
N ALA A 111 7.65 -16.46 8.69
CA ALA A 111 7.46 -15.07 9.11
C ALA A 111 7.14 -14.14 7.94
N ILE A 112 7.86 -14.26 6.82
CA ILE A 112 7.59 -13.50 5.60
C ILE A 112 6.20 -13.83 5.05
N ALA A 113 5.81 -15.11 5.02
CA ALA A 113 4.49 -15.53 4.57
C ALA A 113 3.38 -14.98 5.48
N LEU A 114 3.56 -15.05 6.81
CA LEU A 114 2.60 -14.49 7.77
C LEU A 114 2.47 -12.97 7.61
N HIS A 115 3.59 -12.27 7.44
CA HIS A 115 3.57 -10.82 7.18
C HIS A 115 2.78 -10.48 5.90
N ALA A 116 2.96 -11.26 4.83
CA ALA A 116 2.20 -11.07 3.60
C ALA A 116 0.70 -11.33 3.79
N VAL A 117 0.32 -12.35 4.57
CA VAL A 117 -1.09 -12.65 4.90
C VAL A 117 -1.72 -11.52 5.71
N VAL A 118 -1.03 -11.01 6.74
CA VAL A 118 -1.50 -9.89 7.56
C VAL A 118 -1.68 -8.63 6.71
N PHE A 119 -0.71 -8.32 5.84
CA PHE A 119 -0.77 -7.17 4.95
C PHE A 119 -1.95 -7.27 3.96
N SER A 120 -2.11 -8.44 3.32
CA SER A 120 -3.21 -8.67 2.37
C SER A 120 -4.58 -8.72 3.08
N GLY A 121 -4.62 -9.29 4.28
CA GLY A 121 -5.82 -9.29 5.12
C GLY A 121 -6.25 -7.87 5.51
N GLY A 122 -5.31 -7.01 5.88
CA GLY A 122 -5.58 -5.60 6.14
C GLY A 122 -6.10 -4.85 4.91
N ALA A 123 -5.56 -5.14 3.73
CA ALA A 123 -6.03 -4.56 2.47
C ALA A 123 -7.45 -5.04 2.07
N LEU A 124 -7.83 -6.25 2.47
CA LEU A 124 -9.19 -6.75 2.30
C LEU A 124 -10.16 -6.14 3.32
N VAL A 125 -9.82 -6.25 4.60
CA VAL A 125 -10.75 -5.95 5.71
C VAL A 125 -10.89 -4.44 5.94
N GLY A 126 -9.81 -3.68 5.77
CA GLY A 126 -9.80 -2.24 6.04
C GLY A 126 -10.84 -1.45 5.24
N PRO A 127 -10.82 -1.49 3.90
CA PRO A 127 -11.80 -0.79 3.08
C PRO A 127 -13.24 -1.30 3.27
N ALA A 128 -13.42 -2.62 3.48
CA ALA A 128 -14.75 -3.20 3.74
C ALA A 128 -15.36 -2.65 5.02
N ILE A 129 -14.60 -2.67 6.14
CA ILE A 129 -15.06 -2.10 7.41
C ILE A 129 -15.34 -0.60 7.25
N ALA A 130 -14.44 0.12 6.59
CA ALA A 130 -14.60 1.54 6.36
C ALA A 130 -15.87 1.88 5.56
N GLY A 131 -16.13 1.14 4.47
CA GLY A 131 -17.33 1.31 3.65
C GLY A 131 -18.63 0.92 4.36
N LEU A 132 -18.61 -0.12 5.19
CA LEU A 132 -19.78 -0.56 5.97
C LEU A 132 -20.09 0.37 7.14
N LEU A 133 -19.08 0.88 7.82
CA LEU A 133 -19.27 1.75 8.99
C LEU A 133 -19.57 3.20 8.62
N ALA A 134 -19.01 3.71 7.53
CA ALA A 134 -19.13 5.12 7.17
C ALA A 134 -20.59 5.62 7.06
N PRO A 135 -21.54 4.89 6.46
CA PRO A 135 -22.95 5.32 6.43
C PRO A 135 -23.62 5.31 7.80
N ALA A 136 -23.21 4.41 8.69
CA ALA A 136 -23.84 4.24 10.00
C ALA A 136 -23.32 5.22 11.06
N VAL A 137 -22.01 5.50 11.06
CA VAL A 137 -21.36 6.28 12.13
C VAL A 137 -20.68 7.57 11.63
N GLY A 138 -20.72 7.84 10.34
CA GLY A 138 -20.08 8.99 9.70
C GLY A 138 -18.60 8.83 9.43
N LEU A 139 -18.08 9.63 8.49
CA LEU A 139 -16.68 9.58 8.05
C LEU A 139 -15.69 9.93 9.16
N ALA A 140 -16.02 10.92 9.99
CA ALA A 140 -15.19 11.34 11.12
C ALA A 140 -14.93 10.17 12.08
N THR A 141 -15.98 9.44 12.46
CA THR A 141 -15.86 8.29 13.38
C THR A 141 -14.97 7.19 12.80
N VAL A 142 -15.10 6.90 11.50
CA VAL A 142 -14.24 5.90 10.84
C VAL A 142 -12.78 6.36 10.83
N LEU A 143 -12.50 7.65 10.65
CA LEU A 143 -11.15 8.20 10.77
C LEU A 143 -10.62 8.10 12.20
N PHE A 144 -11.44 8.32 13.24
CA PHE A 144 -11.04 8.09 14.63
C PHE A 144 -10.77 6.61 14.94
N ILE A 145 -11.54 5.69 14.37
CA ILE A 145 -11.25 4.24 14.46
C ILE A 145 -9.88 3.94 13.85
N ASN A 146 -9.54 4.58 12.72
CA ASN A 146 -8.20 4.46 12.15
C ASN A 146 -7.12 5.00 13.09
N VAL A 147 -7.34 6.14 13.76
CA VAL A 147 -6.42 6.65 14.78
C VAL A 147 -6.28 5.65 15.94
N ALA A 148 -7.38 5.11 16.44
CA ALA A 148 -7.36 4.11 17.51
C ALA A 148 -6.59 2.84 17.13
N SER A 149 -6.53 2.49 15.85
CA SER A 149 -5.77 1.33 15.36
C SER A 149 -4.25 1.44 15.54
N PHE A 150 -3.71 2.63 15.83
CA PHE A 150 -2.30 2.79 16.18
C PHE A 150 -2.00 2.39 17.64
N VAL A 151 -3.00 2.36 18.53
CA VAL A 151 -2.80 2.01 19.95
C VAL A 151 -2.17 0.63 20.14
N PRO A 152 -2.65 -0.45 19.49
CA PRO A 152 -2.00 -1.75 19.56
C PRO A 152 -0.53 -1.73 19.09
N VAL A 153 -0.20 -0.89 18.10
CA VAL A 153 1.17 -0.76 17.62
C VAL A 153 2.06 -0.12 18.69
N PHE A 154 1.60 0.94 19.36
CA PHE A 154 2.32 1.59 20.45
C PHE A 154 2.50 0.67 21.66
N ILE A 155 1.56 -0.23 21.94
CA ILE A 155 1.68 -1.24 22.97
C ILE A 155 2.69 -2.33 22.57
N ALA A 156 2.70 -2.74 21.29
CA ALA A 156 3.58 -3.80 20.80
C ALA A 156 5.04 -3.34 20.66
N LEU A 157 5.31 -2.08 20.31
CA LEU A 157 6.67 -1.57 20.08
C LEU A 157 7.61 -1.75 21.28
N PRO A 158 7.24 -1.45 22.54
CA PRO A 158 8.09 -1.73 23.70
C PRO A 158 8.32 -3.21 23.96
N LEU A 159 7.41 -4.09 23.53
CA LEU A 159 7.54 -5.54 23.71
C LEU A 159 8.45 -6.22 22.69
N LEU A 160 8.81 -5.52 21.60
CA LEU A 160 9.70 -6.06 20.60
C LEU A 160 11.13 -6.18 21.15
N HIS A 161 11.67 -7.39 21.16
CA HIS A 161 13.06 -7.67 21.49
C HIS A 161 13.90 -7.60 20.22
N LEU A 162 14.35 -6.40 19.86
CA LEU A 162 15.25 -6.19 18.73
C LEU A 162 16.70 -6.27 19.17
N PRO A 163 17.60 -6.82 18.34
CA PRO A 163 19.04 -6.75 18.59
C PRO A 163 19.48 -5.30 18.78
N ARG A 164 20.46 -5.09 19.68
CA ARG A 164 21.03 -3.75 19.87
C ARG A 164 21.56 -3.20 18.57
N PHE A 165 21.21 -1.95 18.31
CA PHE A 165 21.73 -1.22 17.17
C PHE A 165 23.22 -0.95 17.39
N GLU A 166 24.06 -1.50 16.52
CA GLU A 166 25.49 -1.19 16.48
C GLU A 166 25.73 -0.19 15.34
N PRO A 167 26.12 1.05 15.68
CA PRO A 167 26.45 2.03 14.66
C PRO A 167 27.64 1.54 13.83
N ARG A 168 27.39 1.22 12.56
CA ARG A 168 28.48 0.95 11.62
C ARG A 168 28.95 2.26 11.01
N GLN A 169 30.26 2.38 10.75
CA GLN A 169 30.76 3.47 9.92
C GLN A 169 30.18 3.34 8.52
N HIS A 170 29.32 4.27 8.16
CA HIS A 170 28.66 4.27 6.86
C HIS A 170 29.26 5.36 5.98
N GLU A 171 29.42 5.06 4.70
CA GLU A 171 29.76 6.05 3.69
C GLU A 171 28.65 7.14 3.61
N PRO A 172 28.95 8.32 3.06
CA PRO A 172 27.95 9.38 2.88
C PRO A 172 26.69 8.87 2.16
N ILE A 173 25.50 9.25 2.65
CA ILE A 173 24.19 8.79 2.12
C ILE A 173 24.11 8.96 0.61
N LEU A 174 24.53 10.11 0.12
CA LEU A 174 24.49 10.46 -1.30
C LEU A 174 25.37 9.51 -2.14
N LYS A 175 26.51 9.08 -1.60
CA LYS A 175 27.41 8.13 -2.26
C LYS A 175 26.73 6.76 -2.35
N SER A 176 26.18 6.27 -1.24
CA SER A 176 25.47 4.97 -1.20
C SER A 176 24.29 4.93 -2.17
N VAL A 177 23.50 6.01 -2.23
CA VAL A 177 22.38 6.13 -3.19
C VAL A 177 22.89 6.16 -4.63
N ARG A 178 23.94 6.95 -4.93
CA ARG A 178 24.51 7.04 -6.26
C ARG A 178 25.09 5.70 -6.73
N ASP A 179 25.81 5.02 -5.87
CA ASP A 179 26.43 3.73 -6.20
C ASP A 179 25.37 2.64 -6.38
N GLY A 180 24.30 2.65 -5.58
CA GLY A 180 23.13 1.78 -5.77
C GLY A 180 22.40 2.04 -7.09
N LEU A 181 22.16 3.29 -7.45
CA LEU A 181 21.57 3.66 -8.73
C LEU A 181 22.49 3.25 -9.88
N ARG A 182 23.78 3.55 -9.80
CA ARG A 182 24.74 3.16 -10.82
C ARG A 182 24.75 1.64 -11.03
N PHE A 183 24.74 0.85 -9.95
CA PHE A 183 24.65 -0.61 -10.03
C PHE A 183 23.36 -1.07 -10.70
N ALA A 184 22.22 -0.47 -10.34
CA ALA A 184 20.92 -0.81 -10.92
C ALA A 184 20.89 -0.54 -12.43
N PHE A 185 21.43 0.61 -12.87
CA PHE A 185 21.46 0.99 -14.29
C PHE A 185 22.57 0.31 -15.13
N THR A 186 23.49 -0.42 -14.50
CA THR A 186 24.52 -1.20 -15.24
C THR A 186 24.09 -2.64 -15.56
N ARG A 187 22.95 -3.10 -15.03
CA ARG A 187 22.45 -4.46 -15.21
C ARG A 187 21.13 -4.45 -15.96
N GLU A 188 21.13 -4.92 -17.21
CA GLU A 188 19.92 -4.96 -18.07
C GLU A 188 18.72 -5.65 -17.38
N LEU A 189 18.96 -6.77 -16.71
CA LEU A 189 17.90 -7.51 -15.99
C LEU A 189 17.23 -6.64 -14.90
N ILE A 190 18.05 -5.85 -14.16
CA ILE A 190 17.53 -4.97 -13.11
C ILE A 190 16.73 -3.84 -13.74
N ILE A 191 17.18 -3.27 -14.85
CA ILE A 191 16.46 -2.23 -15.58
C ILE A 191 15.10 -2.75 -16.07
N VAL A 192 15.07 -3.94 -16.66
CA VAL A 192 13.81 -4.56 -17.10
C VAL A 192 12.84 -4.75 -15.93
N VAL A 193 13.32 -5.28 -14.79
CA VAL A 193 12.50 -5.45 -13.59
C VAL A 193 12.00 -4.12 -13.05
N ILE A 194 12.84 -3.08 -13.03
CA ILE A 194 12.44 -1.72 -12.61
C ILE A 194 11.38 -1.16 -13.55
N LEU A 195 11.57 -1.26 -14.87
CA LEU A 195 10.61 -0.76 -15.85
C LEU A 195 9.27 -1.49 -15.78
N VAL A 196 9.28 -2.81 -15.72
CA VAL A 196 8.05 -3.60 -15.59
C VAL A 196 7.32 -3.27 -14.28
N SER A 197 8.06 -3.12 -13.18
CA SER A 197 7.49 -2.73 -11.88
C SER A 197 6.94 -1.31 -11.90
N ALA A 198 7.62 -0.37 -12.55
CA ALA A 198 7.18 1.02 -12.69
C ALA A 198 5.90 1.11 -13.54
N VAL A 199 5.86 0.44 -14.69
CA VAL A 199 4.68 0.38 -15.56
C VAL A 199 3.52 -0.29 -14.82
N SER A 200 3.75 -1.41 -14.16
CA SER A 200 2.73 -2.12 -13.37
C SER A 200 2.21 -1.27 -12.21
N SER A 201 3.06 -0.48 -11.56
CA SER A 201 2.64 0.42 -10.47
C SER A 201 1.87 1.63 -11.01
N LEU A 202 2.33 2.22 -12.11
CA LEU A 202 1.71 3.41 -12.70
C LEU A 202 0.30 3.11 -13.23
N PHE A 203 0.17 2.08 -14.04
CA PHE A 203 -1.11 1.70 -14.64
C PHE A 203 -1.97 0.83 -13.72
N GLY A 204 -1.33 -0.03 -12.95
CA GLY A 204 -2.00 -1.00 -12.11
C GLY A 204 -2.58 -0.47 -10.80
N ARG A 205 -2.13 0.68 -10.32
CA ARG A 205 -2.66 1.31 -9.09
C ARG A 205 -3.54 2.53 -9.35
N SER A 206 -3.51 3.07 -10.57
CA SER A 206 -4.30 4.27 -10.93
C SER A 206 -5.80 4.06 -10.75
N TYR A 207 -6.32 2.84 -10.97
CA TYR A 207 -7.74 2.55 -10.75
C TYR A 207 -8.18 2.76 -9.29
N GLN A 208 -7.29 2.52 -8.31
CA GLN A 208 -7.62 2.73 -6.89
C GLN A 208 -7.90 4.19 -6.57
N LEU A 209 -7.22 5.08 -7.26
CA LEU A 209 -7.40 6.52 -7.13
C LEU A 209 -8.73 6.98 -7.71
N LEU A 210 -9.13 6.38 -8.84
CA LEU A 210 -10.37 6.69 -9.55
C LEU A 210 -11.56 5.85 -9.07
N ALA A 211 -11.35 4.90 -8.16
CA ALA A 211 -12.40 4.03 -7.63
C ALA A 211 -13.62 4.81 -7.07
N PRO A 212 -13.47 5.96 -6.36
CA PRO A 212 -14.62 6.75 -5.92
C PRO A 212 -15.47 7.29 -7.07
N VAL A 213 -14.83 7.75 -8.14
CA VAL A 213 -15.53 8.24 -9.36
C VAL A 213 -16.29 7.08 -10.02
N PHE A 214 -15.60 5.95 -10.18
CA PHE A 214 -16.18 4.77 -10.80
C PHE A 214 -17.38 4.22 -10.01
N ALA A 215 -17.26 4.19 -8.67
CA ALA A 215 -18.34 3.78 -7.79
C ALA A 215 -19.57 4.70 -7.94
N ARG A 216 -19.36 6.02 -7.89
CA ARG A 216 -20.47 7.00 -7.86
C ARG A 216 -21.07 7.28 -9.24
N GLU A 217 -20.25 7.43 -10.28
CA GLU A 217 -20.72 7.86 -11.61
C GLU A 217 -21.03 6.71 -12.55
N VAL A 218 -20.29 5.60 -12.47
CA VAL A 218 -20.47 4.47 -13.40
C VAL A 218 -21.35 3.38 -12.79
N LEU A 219 -21.02 2.98 -11.56
CA LEU A 219 -21.74 1.89 -10.89
C LEU A 219 -22.93 2.38 -10.04
N LEU A 220 -23.11 3.70 -9.93
CA LEU A 220 -24.20 4.36 -9.19
C LEU A 220 -24.38 3.80 -7.78
N THR A 221 -23.26 3.58 -7.08
CA THR A 221 -23.22 3.02 -5.72
C THR A 221 -22.70 4.04 -4.72
N ASP A 222 -22.92 3.77 -3.44
CA ASP A 222 -22.51 4.59 -2.31
C ASP A 222 -21.10 4.23 -1.81
N ILE A 223 -20.72 4.81 -0.67
CA ILE A 223 -19.43 4.54 0.00
C ILE A 223 -19.30 3.06 0.43
N THR A 224 -20.41 2.35 0.66
CA THR A 224 -20.41 0.92 0.94
C THR A 224 -19.95 0.13 -0.27
N GLY A 225 -20.51 0.46 -1.46
CA GLY A 225 -20.07 -0.12 -2.72
C GLY A 225 -18.60 0.15 -3.02
N LEU A 226 -18.13 1.38 -2.75
CA LEU A 226 -16.70 1.70 -2.84
C LEU A 226 -15.86 0.84 -1.89
N GLY A 227 -16.33 0.59 -0.66
CA GLY A 227 -15.68 -0.28 0.31
C GLY A 227 -15.48 -1.70 -0.24
N TRP A 228 -16.51 -2.27 -0.87
CA TRP A 228 -16.42 -3.58 -1.53
C TRP A 228 -15.47 -3.59 -2.72
N LEU A 229 -15.53 -2.58 -3.60
CA LEU A 229 -14.62 -2.45 -4.73
C LEU A 229 -13.15 -2.33 -4.28
N ALA A 230 -12.90 -1.54 -3.24
CA ALA A 230 -11.55 -1.36 -2.71
C ALA A 230 -11.01 -2.59 -1.96
N SER A 231 -11.90 -3.44 -1.43
CA SER A 231 -11.55 -4.68 -0.74
C SER A 231 -11.34 -5.86 -1.68
N ALA A 232 -11.98 -5.85 -2.85
CA ALA A 232 -11.95 -6.96 -3.80
C ALA A 232 -10.53 -7.39 -4.20
N PRO A 233 -9.57 -6.48 -4.48
CA PRO A 233 -8.19 -6.87 -4.77
C PRO A 233 -7.49 -7.54 -3.58
N GLY A 234 -7.83 -7.14 -2.35
CA GLY A 234 -7.33 -7.78 -1.13
C GLY A 234 -7.77 -9.24 -1.04
N LEU A 235 -9.05 -9.53 -1.31
CA LEU A 235 -9.54 -10.90 -1.41
C LEU A 235 -8.80 -11.70 -2.48
N GLY A 236 -8.62 -11.12 -3.66
CA GLY A 236 -7.84 -11.72 -4.74
C GLY A 236 -6.39 -12.02 -4.33
N ALA A 237 -5.75 -11.10 -3.58
CA ALA A 237 -4.40 -11.29 -3.09
C ALA A 237 -4.29 -12.47 -2.10
N VAL A 238 -5.26 -12.63 -1.21
CA VAL A 238 -5.33 -13.78 -0.28
C VAL A 238 -5.51 -15.08 -1.06
N LEU A 239 -6.43 -15.12 -2.02
CA LEU A 239 -6.65 -16.30 -2.87
C LEU A 239 -5.40 -16.64 -3.71
N GLY A 240 -4.72 -15.63 -4.25
CA GLY A 240 -3.47 -15.79 -5.00
C GLY A 240 -2.34 -16.36 -4.14
N ALA A 241 -2.18 -15.84 -2.90
CA ALA A 241 -1.19 -16.35 -1.96
C ALA A 241 -1.48 -17.83 -1.58
N PHE A 242 -2.75 -18.17 -1.38
CA PHE A 242 -3.16 -19.54 -1.10
C PHE A 242 -2.93 -20.47 -2.29
N ALA A 243 -3.24 -20.01 -3.51
CA ALA A 243 -3.01 -20.75 -4.74
C ALA A 243 -1.50 -21.08 -4.94
N ILE A 244 -0.62 -20.11 -4.67
CA ILE A 244 0.83 -20.33 -4.74
C ILE A 244 1.30 -21.31 -3.66
N ALA A 245 0.80 -21.17 -2.43
CA ALA A 245 1.19 -22.04 -1.32
C ALA A 245 0.77 -23.50 -1.53
N SER A 246 -0.39 -23.72 -2.16
CA SER A 246 -0.94 -25.06 -2.45
C SER A 246 -0.37 -25.69 -3.74
N ALA A 247 -0.01 -24.87 -4.71
CA ALA A 247 0.46 -25.34 -6.01
C ALA A 247 1.97 -25.56 -6.04
N ARG A 248 2.43 -26.67 -5.43
CA ARG A 248 3.86 -27.10 -5.44
C ARG A 248 4.44 -27.34 -6.84
N TRP A 249 3.59 -27.45 -7.85
CA TRP A 249 3.93 -27.77 -9.24
C TRP A 249 3.93 -26.56 -10.19
N LEU A 250 3.54 -25.38 -9.71
CA LEU A 250 3.58 -24.15 -10.53
C LEU A 250 5.06 -23.74 -10.73
N PRO A 251 5.60 -23.90 -11.96
CA PRO A 251 6.98 -23.48 -12.20
C PRO A 251 7.05 -21.95 -12.09
N ALA A 252 7.89 -21.46 -11.17
CA ALA A 252 8.25 -20.04 -11.12
C ALA A 252 9.13 -19.71 -12.34
N ASN A 253 8.50 -19.47 -13.47
CA ASN A 253 9.18 -19.15 -14.73
C ASN A 253 8.65 -17.85 -15.34
N GLY A 254 9.43 -17.25 -16.25
CA GLY A 254 9.06 -16.00 -16.92
C GLY A 254 7.73 -16.07 -17.70
N ARG A 255 7.29 -17.27 -18.11
CA ARG A 255 6.00 -17.44 -18.79
C ARG A 255 4.84 -17.22 -17.82
N LEU A 256 4.90 -17.76 -16.61
CA LEU A 256 3.87 -17.56 -15.59
C LEU A 256 3.78 -16.06 -15.21
N ALA A 257 4.93 -15.39 -15.04
CA ALA A 257 4.96 -13.95 -14.81
C ALA A 257 4.30 -13.18 -15.98
N GLY A 258 4.62 -13.53 -17.23
CA GLY A 258 4.02 -12.90 -18.41
C GLY A 258 2.51 -13.09 -18.51
N PHE A 259 2.01 -14.32 -18.31
CA PHE A 259 0.57 -14.59 -18.32
C PHE A 259 -0.16 -13.89 -17.16
N SER A 260 0.47 -13.81 -15.98
CA SER A 260 -0.12 -13.11 -14.84
C SER A 260 -0.26 -11.60 -15.09
N VAL A 261 0.76 -10.97 -15.69
CA VAL A 261 0.68 -9.53 -16.06
C VAL A 261 -0.35 -9.31 -17.16
N ALA A 262 -0.35 -10.13 -18.21
CA ALA A 262 -1.32 -10.00 -19.28
C ALA A 262 -2.76 -10.16 -18.78
N GLY A 263 -3.03 -11.19 -17.97
CA GLY A 263 -4.34 -11.39 -17.36
C GLY A 263 -4.74 -10.26 -16.41
N TYR A 264 -3.80 -9.74 -15.62
CA TYR A 264 -3.99 -8.58 -14.76
C TYR A 264 -4.42 -7.34 -15.55
N LEU A 265 -3.73 -7.03 -16.66
CA LEU A 265 -4.08 -5.89 -17.52
C LEU A 265 -5.44 -6.10 -18.21
N LEU A 266 -5.71 -7.30 -18.69
CA LEU A 266 -7.02 -7.63 -19.28
C LEU A 266 -8.16 -7.50 -18.26
N ALA A 267 -7.95 -7.94 -17.02
CA ALA A 267 -8.93 -7.76 -15.95
C ALA A 267 -9.16 -6.28 -15.61
N LEU A 268 -8.12 -5.44 -15.65
CA LEU A 268 -8.25 -3.98 -15.48
C LEU A 268 -9.00 -3.33 -16.62
N VAL A 269 -8.75 -3.74 -17.88
CA VAL A 269 -9.52 -3.26 -19.05
C VAL A 269 -10.97 -3.69 -18.91
N GLY A 270 -11.23 -4.96 -18.55
CA GLY A 270 -12.57 -5.44 -18.29
C GLY A 270 -13.29 -4.64 -17.21
N PHE A 271 -12.59 -4.30 -16.09
CA PHE A 271 -13.11 -3.44 -15.05
C PHE A 271 -13.47 -2.04 -15.58
N ALA A 272 -12.59 -1.43 -16.39
CA ALA A 272 -12.79 -0.08 -16.92
C ALA A 272 -14.03 0.05 -17.82
N ILE A 273 -14.42 -1.03 -18.51
CA ILE A 273 -15.62 -1.06 -19.38
C ILE A 273 -16.86 -1.66 -18.71
N SER A 274 -16.73 -2.15 -17.48
CA SER A 274 -17.81 -2.80 -16.74
C SER A 274 -18.80 -1.79 -16.17
N ASN A 275 -20.08 -1.96 -16.47
CA ASN A 275 -21.18 -1.22 -15.85
C ASN A 275 -21.96 -2.07 -14.82
N ASN A 276 -21.47 -3.28 -14.52
CA ASN A 276 -22.12 -4.18 -13.57
C ASN A 276 -21.28 -4.31 -12.29
N PHE A 277 -21.87 -4.01 -11.15
CA PHE A 277 -21.19 -4.02 -9.86
C PHE A 277 -20.58 -5.38 -9.50
N GLY A 278 -21.34 -6.48 -9.70
CA GLY A 278 -20.86 -7.83 -9.40
C GLY A 278 -19.70 -8.24 -10.31
N LEU A 279 -19.77 -7.93 -11.61
CA LEU A 279 -18.67 -8.17 -12.56
C LEU A 279 -17.45 -7.34 -12.20
N SER A 280 -17.61 -6.09 -11.81
CA SER A 280 -16.52 -5.20 -11.38
C SER A 280 -15.78 -5.76 -10.16
N ILE A 281 -16.52 -6.28 -9.16
CA ILE A 281 -15.92 -6.95 -7.99
C ILE A 281 -15.11 -8.18 -8.43
N LEU A 282 -15.70 -9.05 -9.26
CA LEU A 282 -15.03 -10.26 -9.74
C LEU A 282 -13.72 -9.94 -10.48
N LEU A 283 -13.75 -8.95 -11.36
CA LEU A 283 -12.58 -8.50 -12.11
C LEU A 283 -11.50 -7.92 -11.17
N LEU A 284 -11.89 -7.17 -10.15
CA LEU A 284 -10.95 -6.65 -9.15
C LEU A 284 -10.37 -7.75 -8.25
N VAL A 285 -11.12 -8.79 -7.92
CA VAL A 285 -10.60 -10.01 -7.27
C VAL A 285 -9.54 -10.66 -8.16
N LEU A 286 -9.82 -10.80 -9.45
CA LEU A 286 -8.87 -11.37 -10.41
C LEU A 286 -7.60 -10.51 -10.54
N VAL A 287 -7.75 -9.18 -10.54
CA VAL A 287 -6.64 -8.22 -10.49
C VAL A 287 -5.73 -8.49 -9.27
N GLY A 288 -6.30 -8.62 -8.08
CA GLY A 288 -5.54 -8.89 -6.86
C GLY A 288 -4.84 -10.25 -6.87
N LEU A 289 -5.53 -11.29 -7.35
CA LEU A 289 -4.99 -12.63 -7.49
C LEU A 289 -3.77 -12.66 -8.43
N LEU A 290 -3.93 -12.13 -9.65
CA LEU A 290 -2.90 -12.14 -10.68
C LEU A 290 -1.70 -11.27 -10.31
N ASN A 291 -1.93 -10.12 -9.66
CA ASN A 291 -0.86 -9.27 -9.13
C ASN A 291 -0.04 -9.99 -8.05
N THR A 292 -0.68 -10.79 -7.20
CA THR A 292 0.01 -11.58 -6.17
C THR A 292 0.85 -12.70 -6.79
N VAL A 293 0.29 -13.42 -7.78
CA VAL A 293 1.03 -14.46 -8.52
C VAL A 293 2.23 -13.86 -9.24
N PHE A 294 2.05 -12.74 -9.95
CA PHE A 294 3.15 -12.01 -10.59
C PHE A 294 4.24 -11.62 -9.60
N SER A 295 3.86 -10.95 -8.49
CA SER A 295 4.81 -10.46 -7.50
C SER A 295 5.61 -11.58 -6.83
N ALA A 296 4.99 -12.73 -6.62
CA ALA A 296 5.67 -13.91 -6.07
C ALA A 296 6.66 -14.51 -7.09
N THR A 297 6.24 -14.62 -8.37
CA THR A 297 7.07 -15.19 -9.43
C THR A 297 8.30 -14.35 -9.74
N VAL A 298 8.22 -13.02 -9.63
CA VAL A 298 9.36 -12.11 -9.89
C VAL A 298 10.37 -12.11 -8.73
N ARG A 299 9.94 -12.47 -7.52
CA ARG A 299 10.81 -12.49 -6.32
C ARG A 299 11.55 -13.82 -6.10
N THR A 300 11.18 -14.86 -6.84
CA THR A 300 11.83 -16.21 -6.82
C THR A 300 12.77 -16.38 -7.99
#